data_76fdb106f6ceb1a1695e633cd29f6825
#
_entry.id   76fdb106f6ceb1a1695e633cd29f6825
#
_cell.length_a   1.000
_cell.length_b   1.000
_cell.length_c   1.000
_cell.angle_alpha   90.00
_cell.angle_beta   90.00
_cell.angle_gamma   90.00
#
_symmetry.space_group_name_H-M   'P 1'
#
loop_
_entity.id
_entity.type
_entity.pdbx_description
1 polymer ?
#
loop_
_entity_poly.entity_id
_entity_poly.type
_entity_poly.pdbx_seq_one_letter_code
_entity_poly.pdbx_strand_id
1 'polypeptide(L)'
;MSAIDIRHISKCYRSLQALKDVTFSIEEGEFFGLLGPNGAGKTTLISIMAGLVKADTGNVTILGHDVVMDYQAARKSLGVVPQELVFDPFFTVRETLRLQSGYFGLKNNDDWIDEVISNLDLSDKADTNMRALSGGMKRRVLVAQALVHKPPVIVLDEPTAGV
;
A
#
# COMPACT_ATOMS: atom_id res chain seq x y z
N MET A 1 9.71 2.52 -18.88
CA MET A 1 9.69 1.16 -18.31
C MET A 1 8.41 0.98 -17.51
N SER A 2 7.77 -0.19 -17.59
CA SER A 2 6.52 -0.41 -16.87
C SER A 2 6.79 -0.47 -15.36
N ALA A 3 6.11 0.38 -14.59
CA ALA A 3 6.15 0.37 -13.13
C ALA A 3 5.28 -0.76 -12.56
N ILE A 4 4.12 -1.00 -13.19
CA ILE A 4 3.23 -2.11 -12.87
C ILE A 4 2.81 -2.78 -14.17
N ASP A 5 2.94 -4.10 -14.25
CA ASP A 5 2.48 -4.88 -15.39
C ASP A 5 1.55 -6.00 -14.89
N ILE A 6 0.31 -5.98 -15.37
CA ILE A 6 -0.76 -6.90 -14.99
C ILE A 6 -1.15 -7.69 -16.23
N ARG A 7 -1.02 -9.02 -16.19
CA ARG A 7 -1.25 -9.90 -17.34
C ARG A 7 -2.23 -11.01 -17.01
N HIS A 8 -3.39 -11.01 -17.68
CA HIS A 8 -4.39 -12.06 -17.66
C HIS A 8 -4.83 -12.46 -16.24
N ILE A 9 -4.95 -11.48 -15.33
CA ILE A 9 -5.33 -11.73 -13.95
C ILE A 9 -6.81 -12.09 -13.86
N SER A 10 -7.07 -13.26 -13.29
CA SER A 10 -8.40 -13.68 -12.88
C SER A 10 -8.41 -14.11 -11.43
N LYS A 11 -9.52 -13.85 -10.73
CA LYS A 11 -9.75 -14.24 -9.35
C LYS A 11 -11.21 -14.54 -9.08
N CYS A 12 -11.45 -15.72 -8.51
CA CYS A 12 -12.76 -16.15 -8.01
C CYS A 12 -12.73 -16.35 -6.50
N TYR A 13 -13.80 -15.95 -5.83
CA TYR A 13 -14.09 -16.30 -4.44
C TYR A 13 -15.36 -17.12 -4.40
N ARG A 14 -15.23 -18.44 -4.25
CA ARG A 14 -16.36 -19.39 -4.36
C ARG A 14 -17.08 -19.22 -5.70
N SER A 15 -18.32 -18.72 -5.70
CA SER A 15 -19.13 -18.45 -6.90
C SER A 15 -18.97 -17.03 -7.47
N LEU A 16 -18.27 -16.13 -6.77
CA LEU A 16 -18.08 -14.75 -7.21
C LEU A 16 -16.78 -14.61 -7.99
N GLN A 17 -16.89 -14.27 -9.27
CA GLN A 17 -15.75 -13.87 -10.09
C GLN A 17 -15.43 -12.40 -9.82
N ALA A 18 -14.40 -12.14 -8.99
CA ALA A 18 -13.98 -10.79 -8.62
C ALA A 18 -13.18 -10.10 -9.73
N LEU A 19 -12.33 -10.86 -10.45
CA LEU A 19 -11.54 -10.39 -11.58
C LEU A 19 -11.64 -11.39 -12.73
N LYS A 20 -11.74 -10.89 -13.99
CA LYS A 20 -11.86 -11.69 -15.19
C LYS A 20 -10.91 -11.16 -16.26
N ASP A 21 -9.81 -11.89 -16.48
CA ASP A 21 -8.82 -11.63 -17.54
C ASP A 21 -8.37 -10.17 -17.63
N VAL A 22 -7.99 -9.60 -16.48
CA VAL A 22 -7.55 -8.21 -16.39
C VAL A 22 -6.12 -8.09 -16.89
N THR A 23 -5.90 -7.21 -17.88
CA THR A 23 -4.60 -6.94 -18.48
C THR A 23 -4.42 -5.45 -18.73
N PHE A 24 -3.42 -4.83 -18.14
CA PHE A 24 -2.95 -3.46 -18.42
C PHE A 24 -1.58 -3.23 -17.80
N SER A 25 -0.91 -2.17 -18.21
CA SER A 25 0.36 -1.72 -17.63
C SER A 25 0.28 -0.26 -17.24
N ILE A 26 1.10 0.13 -16.26
CA ILE A 26 1.28 1.50 -15.79
C ILE A 26 2.76 1.82 -15.94
N GLU A 27 3.08 2.93 -16.62
CA GLU A 27 4.46 3.34 -16.86
C GLU A 27 5.04 4.11 -15.66
N GLU A 28 6.37 4.15 -15.58
CA GLU A 28 7.06 4.97 -14.58
C GLU A 28 6.71 6.46 -14.75
N GLY A 29 6.40 7.11 -13.63
CA GLY A 29 5.99 8.52 -13.62
C GLY A 29 4.54 8.77 -14.00
N GLU A 30 3.76 7.72 -14.30
CA GLU A 30 2.35 7.84 -14.63
C GLU A 30 1.49 7.99 -13.37
N PHE A 31 0.50 8.89 -13.44
CA PHE A 31 -0.59 8.97 -12.47
C PHE A 31 -1.81 8.24 -13.03
N PHE A 32 -2.07 7.04 -12.49
CA PHE A 32 -3.12 6.15 -12.97
C PHE A 32 -4.32 6.08 -12.01
N GLY A 33 -5.53 6.25 -12.53
CA GLY A 33 -6.76 6.14 -11.76
C GLY A 33 -7.54 4.86 -12.08
N LEU A 34 -7.68 3.95 -11.10
CA LEU A 34 -8.52 2.77 -11.21
C LEU A 34 -9.93 3.08 -10.70
N LEU A 35 -10.85 3.31 -11.63
CA LEU A 35 -12.23 3.69 -11.33
C LEU A 35 -13.18 2.50 -11.51
N GLY A 36 -14.24 2.48 -10.71
CA GLY A 36 -15.29 1.48 -10.79
C GLY A 36 -16.18 1.48 -9.55
N PRO A 37 -17.39 0.89 -9.62
CA PRO A 37 -18.30 0.79 -8.49
C PRO A 37 -17.71 -0.07 -7.36
N ASN A 38 -18.33 0.00 -6.18
CA ASN A 38 -18.01 -0.92 -5.09
C ASN A 38 -18.27 -2.36 -5.53
N GLY A 39 -17.34 -3.26 -5.19
CA GLY A 39 -17.43 -4.66 -5.66
C GLY A 39 -16.91 -4.92 -7.07
N ALA A 40 -16.37 -3.91 -7.78
CA ALA A 40 -15.78 -4.10 -9.13
C ALA A 40 -14.41 -4.81 -9.12
N GLY A 41 -13.93 -5.31 -7.98
CA GLY A 41 -12.67 -6.03 -7.88
C GLY A 41 -11.43 -5.15 -7.65
N LYS A 42 -11.57 -3.83 -7.50
CA LYS A 42 -10.44 -2.91 -7.27
C LYS A 42 -9.55 -3.34 -6.10
N THR A 43 -10.15 -3.50 -4.91
CA THR A 43 -9.44 -3.94 -3.71
C THR A 43 -8.82 -5.34 -3.87
N THR A 44 -9.48 -6.25 -4.59
CA THR A 44 -8.92 -7.56 -4.92
C THR A 44 -7.67 -7.43 -5.77
N LEU A 45 -7.69 -6.59 -6.80
CA LEU A 45 -6.53 -6.34 -7.66
C LEU A 45 -5.38 -5.71 -6.88
N ILE A 46 -5.67 -4.69 -6.05
CA ILE A 46 -4.68 -4.06 -5.16
C ILE A 46 -4.09 -5.10 -4.18
N SER A 47 -4.92 -5.98 -3.61
CA SER A 47 -4.44 -7.05 -2.72
C SER A 47 -3.54 -8.06 -3.43
N ILE A 48 -3.78 -8.34 -4.72
CA ILE A 48 -2.91 -9.18 -5.54
C ILE A 48 -1.57 -8.47 -5.80
N MET A 49 -1.59 -7.19 -6.18
CA MET A 49 -0.38 -6.38 -6.36
C MET A 49 0.47 -6.32 -5.08
N ALA A 50 -0.18 -6.18 -3.93
CA ALA A 50 0.47 -6.19 -2.61
C ALA A 50 1.00 -7.57 -2.17
N GLY A 51 0.69 -8.64 -2.93
CA GLY A 51 1.04 -10.01 -2.59
C GLY A 51 0.30 -10.56 -1.36
N LEU A 52 -0.86 -9.98 -1.02
CA LEU A 52 -1.73 -10.43 0.07
C LEU A 52 -2.70 -11.53 -0.37
N VAL A 53 -3.07 -11.51 -1.64
CA VAL A 53 -3.97 -12.48 -2.28
C VAL A 53 -3.27 -13.04 -3.52
N LYS A 54 -3.34 -14.35 -3.72
CA LYS A 54 -2.83 -14.99 -4.93
C LYS A 54 -3.92 -14.98 -6.00
N ALA A 55 -3.57 -14.57 -7.23
CA ALA A 55 -4.44 -14.71 -8.39
C ALA A 55 -4.65 -16.20 -8.73
N ASP A 56 -5.78 -16.53 -9.36
CA ASP A 56 -6.04 -17.89 -9.83
C ASP A 56 -5.33 -18.13 -11.18
N THR A 57 -5.25 -17.10 -12.02
CA THR A 57 -4.48 -17.11 -13.28
C THR A 57 -3.78 -15.78 -13.49
N GLY A 58 -2.79 -15.76 -14.37
CA GLY A 58 -2.01 -14.59 -14.73
C GLY A 58 -0.90 -14.25 -13.76
N ASN A 59 -0.24 -13.14 -14.00
CA ASN A 59 0.84 -12.65 -13.14
C ASN A 59 0.85 -11.13 -13.05
N VAL A 60 1.42 -10.61 -11.97
CA VAL A 60 1.69 -9.18 -11.76
C VAL A 60 3.16 -9.00 -11.48
N THR A 61 3.76 -7.97 -12.09
CA THR A 61 5.11 -7.53 -11.74
C THR A 61 5.10 -6.07 -11.32
N ILE A 62 5.94 -5.73 -10.36
CA ILE A 62 6.22 -4.37 -9.89
C ILE A 62 7.69 -4.06 -10.19
N LEU A 63 7.94 -3.10 -11.08
CA LEU A 63 9.30 -2.80 -11.58
C LEU A 63 10.06 -4.06 -12.03
N GLY A 64 9.36 -4.96 -12.73
CA GLY A 64 9.90 -6.22 -13.21
C GLY A 64 9.98 -7.37 -12.19
N HIS A 65 9.67 -7.12 -10.91
CA HIS A 65 9.66 -8.14 -9.86
C HIS A 65 8.29 -8.80 -9.74
N ASP A 66 8.22 -10.11 -9.92
CA ASP A 66 6.97 -10.87 -9.78
C ASP A 66 6.49 -10.88 -8.32
N VAL A 67 5.22 -10.53 -8.10
CA VAL A 67 4.65 -10.38 -6.74
C VAL A 67 4.54 -11.71 -5.97
N VAL A 68 4.70 -12.85 -6.63
CA VAL A 68 4.68 -14.19 -6.03
C VAL A 68 6.08 -14.79 -5.94
N MET A 69 6.83 -14.80 -7.07
CA MET A 69 8.12 -15.45 -7.16
C MET A 69 9.27 -14.62 -6.58
N ASP A 70 9.19 -13.28 -6.71
CA ASP A 70 10.16 -12.32 -6.17
C ASP A 70 9.47 -11.31 -5.23
N TYR A 71 8.64 -11.85 -4.34
CA TYR A 71 7.75 -11.05 -3.49
C TYR A 71 8.50 -10.04 -2.60
N GLN A 72 9.73 -10.33 -2.19
CA GLN A 72 10.51 -9.43 -1.33
C GLN A 72 10.89 -8.14 -2.07
N ALA A 73 11.38 -8.26 -3.30
CA ALA A 73 11.73 -7.11 -4.12
C ALA A 73 10.47 -6.35 -4.57
N ALA A 74 9.42 -7.07 -4.99
CA ALA A 74 8.15 -6.46 -5.35
C ALA A 74 7.56 -5.62 -4.19
N ARG A 75 7.54 -6.15 -2.96
CA ARG A 75 7.04 -5.41 -1.77
C ARG A 75 7.90 -4.22 -1.38
N LYS A 76 9.22 -4.32 -1.54
CA LYS A 76 10.11 -3.16 -1.30
C LYS A 76 9.87 -2.03 -2.30
N SER A 77 9.39 -2.36 -3.49
CA SER A 77 9.10 -1.41 -4.55
C SER A 77 7.70 -0.80 -4.47
N LEU A 78 6.83 -1.30 -3.57
CA LEU A 78 5.43 -0.93 -3.49
C LEU A 78 5.04 -0.43 -2.10
N GLY A 79 4.47 0.77 -2.02
CA GLY A 79 3.75 1.26 -0.85
C GLY A 79 2.24 1.16 -1.10
N VAL A 80 1.50 0.58 -0.15
CA VAL A 80 0.05 0.45 -0.26
C VAL A 80 -0.62 1.13 0.93
N VAL A 81 -1.56 2.02 0.64
CA VAL A 81 -2.44 2.65 1.63
C VAL A 81 -3.80 1.97 1.54
N PRO A 82 -4.20 1.16 2.53
CA PRO A 82 -5.47 0.43 2.50
C PRO A 82 -6.66 1.36 2.71
N GLN A 83 -7.83 0.93 2.25
CA GLN A 83 -9.09 1.63 2.48
C GLN A 83 -9.45 1.71 3.97
N GLU A 84 -9.30 0.60 4.70
CA GLU A 84 -9.65 0.52 6.10
C GLU A 84 -8.58 1.11 7.01
N LEU A 85 -9.02 1.79 8.10
CA LEU A 85 -8.16 2.33 9.15
C LEU A 85 -7.75 1.20 10.12
N VAL A 86 -6.76 0.40 9.73
CA VAL A 86 -6.17 -0.63 10.60
C VAL A 86 -4.94 -0.05 11.29
N PHE A 87 -4.92 -0.06 12.62
CA PHE A 87 -3.79 0.43 13.41
C PHE A 87 -3.67 -0.36 14.72
N ASP A 88 -2.45 -0.45 15.22
CA ASP A 88 -2.19 -0.99 16.55
C ASP A 88 -2.40 0.13 17.59
N PRO A 89 -3.29 -0.07 18.57
CA PRO A 89 -3.64 0.96 19.54
C PRO A 89 -2.59 1.16 20.64
N PHE A 90 -1.55 0.34 20.71
CA PHE A 90 -0.57 0.36 21.80
C PHE A 90 0.66 1.23 21.51
N PHE A 91 0.88 1.61 20.25
CA PHE A 91 2.06 2.36 19.83
C PHE A 91 1.74 3.84 19.57
N THR A 92 2.77 4.66 19.68
CA THR A 92 2.77 6.04 19.20
C THR A 92 2.95 6.06 17.67
N VAL A 93 2.73 7.23 17.06
CA VAL A 93 2.97 7.42 15.60
C VAL A 93 4.40 7.02 15.24
N ARG A 94 5.39 7.54 15.97
CA ARG A 94 6.83 7.26 15.73
C ARG A 94 7.15 5.78 15.88
N GLU A 95 6.68 5.14 16.93
CA GLU A 95 6.88 3.71 17.15
C GLU A 95 6.26 2.86 16.04
N THR A 96 5.05 3.21 15.60
CA THR A 96 4.38 2.56 14.47
C THR A 96 5.24 2.61 13.20
N LEU A 97 5.81 3.78 12.88
CA LEU A 97 6.66 3.94 11.70
C LEU A 97 8.01 3.22 11.84
N ARG A 98 8.61 3.20 13.05
CA ARG A 98 9.82 2.41 13.32
C ARG A 98 9.59 0.92 13.15
N LEU A 99 8.47 0.40 13.66
CA LEU A 99 8.08 -1.01 13.46
C LEU A 99 7.91 -1.34 11.98
N GLN A 100 7.20 -0.48 11.25
CA GLN A 100 7.02 -0.64 9.81
C GLN A 100 8.36 -0.62 9.06
N SER A 101 9.25 0.30 9.40
CA SER A 101 10.61 0.37 8.87
C SER A 101 11.39 -0.93 9.12
N GLY A 102 11.25 -1.49 10.34
CA GLY A 102 11.86 -2.76 10.73
C GLY A 102 11.39 -3.95 9.90
N TYR A 103 10.12 -4.00 9.50
CA TYR A 103 9.59 -5.05 8.62
C TYR A 103 10.26 -5.06 7.24
N PHE A 104 10.73 -3.92 6.76
CA PHE A 104 11.52 -3.81 5.52
C PHE A 104 13.03 -4.00 5.74
N GLY A 105 13.45 -4.30 6.98
CA GLY A 105 14.86 -4.50 7.34
C GLY A 105 15.70 -3.22 7.34
N LEU A 106 15.05 -2.05 7.40
CA LEU A 106 15.74 -0.77 7.43
C LEU A 106 16.27 -0.48 8.85
N LYS A 107 17.54 -0.12 8.93
CA LYS A 107 18.21 0.32 10.16
C LYS A 107 18.50 1.81 10.08
N ASN A 108 18.43 2.51 11.22
CA ASN A 108 18.76 3.95 11.32
C ASN A 108 17.95 4.81 10.34
N ASN A 109 16.63 4.58 10.25
CA ASN A 109 15.72 5.27 9.34
C ASN A 109 14.99 6.46 9.99
N ASP A 110 15.43 6.90 11.18
CA ASP A 110 14.74 7.92 11.97
C ASP A 110 14.66 9.29 11.25
N ASP A 111 15.73 9.71 10.59
CA ASP A 111 15.76 10.98 9.84
C ASP A 111 14.66 11.01 8.75
N TRP A 112 14.49 9.90 8.03
CA TRP A 112 13.42 9.80 7.03
C TRP A 112 12.03 9.70 7.65
N ILE A 113 11.90 8.99 8.76
CA ILE A 113 10.65 8.93 9.53
C ILE A 113 10.24 10.33 9.99
N ASP A 114 11.19 11.14 10.51
CA ASP A 114 10.93 12.51 10.91
C ASP A 114 10.52 13.40 9.75
N GLU A 115 11.16 13.24 8.58
CA GLU A 115 10.78 13.95 7.36
C GLU A 115 9.36 13.60 6.93
N VAL A 116 9.00 12.31 6.90
CA VAL A 116 7.65 11.84 6.57
C VAL A 116 6.61 12.38 7.55
N ILE A 117 6.89 12.33 8.87
CA ILE A 117 6.03 12.86 9.92
C ILE A 117 5.79 14.36 9.69
N SER A 118 6.85 15.11 9.38
CA SER A 118 6.76 16.56 9.13
C SER A 118 5.93 16.87 7.88
N ASN A 119 6.20 16.17 6.78
CA ASN A 119 5.52 16.39 5.50
C ASN A 119 4.01 16.04 5.54
N LEU A 120 3.60 15.23 6.52
CA LEU A 120 2.21 14.84 6.73
C LEU A 120 1.53 15.60 7.89
N ASP A 121 2.10 16.70 8.36
CA ASP A 121 1.59 17.52 9.47
C ASP A 121 1.30 16.69 10.74
N LEU A 122 2.19 15.79 11.10
CA LEU A 122 2.09 14.92 12.27
C LEU A 122 3.15 15.23 13.34
N SER A 123 3.97 16.27 13.16
CA SER A 123 5.10 16.59 14.05
C SER A 123 4.68 16.72 15.51
N ASP A 124 3.60 17.46 15.80
CA ASP A 124 3.06 17.67 17.16
C ASP A 124 2.43 16.40 17.75
N LYS A 125 2.26 15.36 16.96
CA LYS A 125 1.64 14.08 17.30
C LYS A 125 2.59 12.89 17.19
N ALA A 126 3.85 13.12 16.86
CA ALA A 126 4.84 12.05 16.66
C ALA A 126 4.89 11.06 17.82
N ASP A 127 4.83 11.55 19.06
CA ASP A 127 4.89 10.75 20.28
C ASP A 127 3.50 10.54 20.92
N THR A 128 2.42 10.84 20.18
CA THR A 128 1.05 10.61 20.61
C THR A 128 0.63 9.17 20.26
N ASN A 129 -0.06 8.51 21.20
CA ASN A 129 -0.60 7.17 20.95
C ASN A 129 -1.66 7.18 19.85
N MET A 130 -1.65 6.15 19.03
CA MET A 130 -2.56 6.00 17.89
C MET A 130 -4.06 6.10 18.25
N ARG A 131 -4.44 5.71 19.47
CA ARG A 131 -5.83 5.83 19.95
C ARG A 131 -6.30 7.27 20.01
N ALA A 132 -5.42 8.18 20.39
CA ALA A 132 -5.76 9.60 20.64
C ALA A 132 -5.84 10.44 19.36
N LEU A 133 -5.55 9.86 18.20
CA LEU A 133 -5.59 10.54 16.92
C LEU A 133 -7.02 10.59 16.35
N SER A 134 -7.32 11.68 15.64
CA SER A 134 -8.52 11.77 14.80
C SER A 134 -8.45 10.77 13.61
N GLY A 135 -9.60 10.50 12.98
CA GLY A 135 -9.65 9.63 11.79
C GLY A 135 -8.74 10.13 10.67
N GLY A 136 -8.73 11.44 10.41
CA GLY A 136 -7.85 12.04 9.40
C GLY A 136 -6.36 11.91 9.75
N MET A 137 -5.98 12.07 11.03
CA MET A 137 -4.60 11.84 11.48
C MET A 137 -4.20 10.37 11.32
N LYS A 138 -5.06 9.43 11.70
CA LYS A 138 -4.83 7.99 11.48
C LYS A 138 -4.62 7.69 9.99
N ARG A 139 -5.41 8.31 9.11
CA ARG A 139 -5.24 8.16 7.66
C ARG A 139 -3.86 8.64 7.20
N ARG A 140 -3.40 9.79 7.71
CA ARG A 140 -2.05 10.30 7.41
C ARG A 140 -0.95 9.35 7.92
N VAL A 141 -1.14 8.71 9.07
CA VAL A 141 -0.19 7.69 9.56
C VAL A 141 -0.15 6.47 8.65
N LEU A 142 -1.28 6.01 8.10
CA LEU A 142 -1.28 4.93 7.10
C LEU A 142 -0.51 5.31 5.82
N VAL A 143 -0.65 6.56 5.38
CA VAL A 143 0.17 7.09 4.27
C VAL A 143 1.66 7.08 4.66
N ALA A 144 2.00 7.55 5.87
CA ALA A 144 3.36 7.52 6.37
C ALA A 144 3.96 6.11 6.40
N GLN A 145 3.18 5.10 6.84
CA GLN A 145 3.61 3.71 6.82
C GLN A 145 3.92 3.20 5.41
N ALA A 146 3.13 3.60 4.42
CA ALA A 146 3.37 3.23 3.02
C ALA A 146 4.63 3.89 2.44
N LEU A 147 5.06 5.04 2.98
CA LEU A 147 6.23 5.82 2.52
C LEU A 147 7.53 5.48 3.26
N VAL A 148 7.46 4.80 4.41
CA VAL A 148 8.60 4.63 5.31
C VAL A 148 9.82 3.95 4.69
N HIS A 149 9.60 3.09 3.70
CA HIS A 149 10.65 2.36 2.99
C HIS A 149 11.02 2.98 1.63
N LYS A 150 10.55 4.21 1.34
CA LYS A 150 10.82 4.97 0.11
C LYS A 150 10.46 4.19 -1.17
N PRO A 151 9.26 3.60 -1.26
CA PRO A 151 8.92 2.81 -2.43
C PRO A 151 8.77 3.72 -3.67
N PRO A 152 9.25 3.30 -4.84
CA PRO A 152 9.06 4.05 -6.09
C PRO A 152 7.63 4.01 -6.62
N VAL A 153 6.80 3.05 -6.17
CA VAL A 153 5.39 2.91 -6.56
C VAL A 153 4.48 3.02 -5.35
N ILE A 154 3.46 3.87 -5.42
CA ILE A 154 2.44 4.03 -4.36
C ILE A 154 1.07 3.68 -4.93
N VAL A 155 0.33 2.85 -4.20
CA VAL A 155 -1.07 2.51 -4.48
C VAL A 155 -1.95 2.96 -3.33
N LEU A 156 -3.01 3.69 -3.65
CA LEU A 156 -4.01 4.18 -2.70
C LEU A 156 -5.34 3.48 -2.98
N ASP A 157 -5.89 2.76 -2.00
CA ASP A 157 -7.20 2.14 -2.12
C ASP A 157 -8.25 3.06 -1.49
N GLU A 158 -9.06 3.72 -2.34
CA GLU A 158 -10.10 4.68 -1.97
C GLU A 158 -9.64 5.74 -0.92
N PRO A 159 -8.63 6.57 -1.24
CA PRO A 159 -7.99 7.45 -0.27
C PRO A 159 -8.94 8.50 0.36
N THR A 160 -10.09 8.75 -0.24
CA THR A 160 -11.11 9.70 0.21
C THR A 160 -12.26 9.07 0.99
N ALA A 161 -12.29 7.76 1.14
CA ALA A 161 -13.33 7.09 1.92
C ALA A 161 -13.24 7.50 3.40
N GLY A 162 -14.26 8.17 3.90
CA GLY A 162 -14.35 8.60 5.30
C GLY A 162 -13.84 10.02 5.61
N VAL A 163 -13.70 10.88 4.60
CA VAL A 163 -13.49 12.32 4.74
C VAL A 163 -14.82 13.04 4.63
#